data_10d4379555e26ec594d7ab7c6577b1f7
#
_entry.id   10d4379555e26ec594d7ab7c6577b1f7
#
_cell.length_a   1.000
_cell.length_b   1.000
_cell.length_c   1.000
_cell.angle_alpha   90.00
_cell.angle_beta   90.00
_cell.angle_gamma   90.00
#
_symmetry.space_group_name_H-M   'P 1'
#
loop_
_entity.id
_entity.type
_entity.pdbx_description
1 polymer ?
#
loop_
_entity_poly.entity_id
_entity_poly.type
_entity_poly.pdbx_seq_one_letter_code
_entity_poly.pdbx_strand_id
1 'polypeptide(L)'
;MNNFFNKISRAGLILAAIGIFLLVVSVPDTLVSFKAAKSFEDALYGDVEINAGDHVQGQVPYLFDHFAVEQTRTENKSNNSVTPWKTSRRYYVMPCGERFVGVSVGSSSLSVAEDLVDQTWGFLSGGADPTAELELDCRVVEMDEELAEMFRDELRDYYDFTDQEIEDMGPLLMMEGRAFTTIRVFSGVGLGFVVLGLIVLVRRWTKVSKVYQQNQDMM
;
A
#
# COMPACT_ATOMS: atom_id res chain seq x y z
N MET A 1 41.03 -16.54 4.39
CA MET A 1 39.74 -15.98 4.04
C MET A 1 38.96 -16.78 2.99
N ASN A 2 39.61 -17.43 2.03
CA ASN A 2 38.97 -18.24 0.97
C ASN A 2 38.15 -19.47 1.44
N ASN A 3 38.45 -20.04 2.62
CA ASN A 3 37.81 -21.26 3.10
C ASN A 3 36.38 -21.03 3.68
N PHE A 4 36.03 -19.80 4.04
CA PHE A 4 34.72 -19.47 4.56
C PHE A 4 33.64 -19.50 3.46
N PHE A 5 33.92 -18.86 2.32
CA PHE A 5 32.98 -18.79 1.20
C PHE A 5 32.70 -20.14 0.52
N ASN A 6 33.66 -21.09 0.53
CA ASN A 6 33.45 -22.44 0.04
C ASN A 6 32.51 -23.29 0.92
N LYS A 7 32.33 -22.90 2.20
CA LYS A 7 31.44 -23.57 3.14
C LYS A 7 29.99 -23.11 3.01
N ILE A 8 29.73 -21.96 2.40
CA ILE A 8 28.39 -21.38 2.28
C ILE A 8 27.70 -21.89 1.03
N SER A 9 26.46 -22.33 1.17
CA SER A 9 25.63 -22.71 0.02
C SER A 9 25.15 -21.46 -0.71
N ARG A 10 25.58 -21.25 -1.96
CA ARG A 10 25.10 -20.16 -2.80
C ARG A 10 23.57 -20.17 -2.93
N ALA A 11 22.97 -21.36 -3.10
CA ALA A 11 21.50 -21.50 -3.16
C ALA A 11 20.83 -21.07 -1.87
N GLY A 12 21.36 -21.45 -0.69
CA GLY A 12 20.82 -21.02 0.59
C GLY A 12 20.91 -19.50 0.80
N LEU A 13 22.02 -18.88 0.36
CA LEU A 13 22.16 -17.42 0.41
C LEU A 13 21.16 -16.71 -0.50
N ILE A 14 20.98 -17.18 -1.73
CA ILE A 14 20.05 -16.59 -2.69
C ILE A 14 18.61 -16.68 -2.17
N LEU A 15 18.21 -17.86 -1.66
CA LEU A 15 16.87 -18.03 -1.07
C LEU A 15 16.65 -17.09 0.12
N ALA A 16 17.63 -17.03 1.03
CA ALA A 16 17.52 -16.13 2.19
C ALA A 16 17.44 -14.64 1.75
N ALA A 17 18.25 -14.23 0.78
CA ALA A 17 18.25 -12.87 0.26
C ALA A 17 16.91 -12.48 -0.39
N ILE A 18 16.34 -13.37 -1.22
CA ILE A 18 15.01 -13.17 -1.81
C ILE A 18 13.95 -13.07 -0.72
N GLY A 19 13.99 -13.97 0.27
CA GLY A 19 13.05 -13.95 1.37
C GLY A 19 13.13 -12.68 2.21
N ILE A 20 14.34 -12.21 2.53
CA ILE A 20 14.55 -10.94 3.23
C ILE A 20 14.04 -9.76 2.41
N PHE A 21 14.32 -9.73 1.11
CA PHE A 21 13.82 -8.67 0.22
C PHE A 21 12.30 -8.61 0.23
N LEU A 22 11.61 -9.76 0.07
CA LEU A 22 10.15 -9.82 0.12
C LEU A 22 9.60 -9.34 1.47
N LEU A 23 10.24 -9.71 2.57
CA LEU A 23 9.84 -9.25 3.90
C LEU A 23 10.03 -7.75 4.05
N VAL A 24 11.18 -7.19 3.68
CA VAL A 24 11.46 -5.75 3.82
C VAL A 24 10.43 -4.91 3.05
N VAL A 25 10.06 -5.34 1.85
CA VAL A 25 9.07 -4.63 1.03
C VAL A 25 7.66 -4.76 1.58
N SER A 26 7.30 -5.91 2.18
CA SER A 26 5.93 -6.17 2.64
C SER A 26 5.68 -5.86 4.12
N VAL A 27 6.73 -5.72 4.96
CA VAL A 27 6.58 -5.54 6.41
C VAL A 27 5.71 -4.35 6.80
N PRO A 28 5.87 -3.13 6.23
CA PRO A 28 5.05 -1.99 6.63
C PRO A 28 3.55 -2.26 6.46
N ASP A 29 3.16 -2.75 5.29
CA ASP A 29 1.75 -3.06 4.99
C ASP A 29 1.25 -4.30 5.74
N THR A 30 2.14 -5.28 5.99
CA THR A 30 1.82 -6.46 6.80
C THR A 30 1.48 -6.05 8.23
N LEU A 31 2.27 -5.18 8.84
CA LEU A 31 2.00 -4.70 10.19
C LEU A 31 0.65 -3.96 10.28
N VAL A 32 0.36 -3.11 9.29
CA VAL A 32 -0.94 -2.42 9.19
C VAL A 32 -2.08 -3.43 9.03
N SER A 33 -1.91 -4.45 8.21
CA SER A 33 -2.94 -5.46 7.95
C SER A 33 -3.37 -6.28 9.17
N PHE A 34 -2.57 -6.31 10.24
CA PHE A 34 -2.90 -6.96 11.51
C PHE A 34 -3.52 -6.01 12.54
N LYS A 35 -3.56 -4.71 12.27
CA LYS A 35 -4.29 -3.76 13.12
C LYS A 35 -5.79 -3.98 12.98
N ALA A 36 -6.55 -3.68 14.02
CA ALA A 36 -7.99 -3.62 13.92
C ALA A 36 -8.37 -2.55 12.87
N ALA A 37 -9.18 -2.94 11.90
CA ALA A 37 -9.64 -2.03 10.88
C ALA A 37 -10.65 -1.05 11.47
N LYS A 38 -10.52 0.23 11.14
CA LYS A 38 -11.52 1.27 11.38
C LYS A 38 -12.46 1.29 10.18
N SER A 39 -13.74 1.62 10.39
CA SER A 39 -14.67 1.75 9.27
C SER A 39 -14.59 3.12 8.61
N PHE A 40 -14.95 3.21 7.35
CA PHE A 40 -15.10 4.50 6.66
C PHE A 40 -16.24 5.33 7.26
N GLU A 41 -17.28 4.68 7.77
CA GLU A 41 -18.42 5.34 8.41
C GLU A 41 -17.99 6.01 9.73
N ASP A 42 -17.27 5.27 10.61
CA ASP A 42 -16.74 5.84 11.86
C ASP A 42 -15.76 7.01 11.57
N ALA A 43 -14.98 6.90 10.49
CA ALA A 43 -14.07 7.96 10.05
C ALA A 43 -14.83 9.19 9.56
N LEU A 44 -15.92 9.00 8.81
CA LEU A 44 -16.77 10.09 8.31
C LEU A 44 -17.37 10.92 9.45
N TYR A 45 -17.95 10.25 10.46
CA TYR A 45 -18.61 10.94 11.57
C TYR A 45 -17.63 11.43 12.65
N GLY A 46 -16.34 11.14 12.53
CA GLY A 46 -15.33 11.53 13.52
C GLY A 46 -15.37 10.73 14.80
N ASP A 47 -16.11 9.61 14.82
CA ASP A 47 -16.19 8.70 15.98
C ASP A 47 -14.84 8.05 16.29
N VAL A 48 -13.96 7.98 15.27
CA VAL A 48 -12.61 7.43 15.37
C VAL A 48 -11.61 8.37 14.70
N GLU A 49 -10.61 8.80 15.46
CA GLU A 49 -9.49 9.56 14.90
C GLU A 49 -8.67 8.70 13.93
N ILE A 50 -8.38 9.23 12.73
CA ILE A 50 -7.60 8.56 11.69
C ILE A 50 -6.18 9.15 11.67
N ASN A 51 -5.18 8.28 11.74
CA ASN A 51 -3.77 8.65 11.77
C ASN A 51 -2.96 7.84 10.74
N ALA A 52 -1.80 8.38 10.35
CA ALA A 52 -0.87 7.65 9.48
C ALA A 52 -0.50 6.28 10.06
N GLY A 53 -0.53 5.25 9.25
CA GLY A 53 -0.31 3.86 9.63
C GLY A 53 -1.54 3.14 10.17
N ASP A 54 -2.73 3.74 10.13
CA ASP A 54 -3.97 3.04 10.43
C ASP A 54 -4.45 2.18 9.27
N HIS A 55 -5.31 1.24 9.61
CA HIS A 55 -6.02 0.36 8.69
C HIS A 55 -7.49 0.79 8.65
N VAL A 56 -7.98 1.16 7.46
CA VAL A 56 -9.37 1.53 7.23
C VAL A 56 -9.97 0.59 6.19
N GLN A 57 -11.13 0.02 6.48
CA GLN A 57 -11.77 -0.96 5.60
C GLN A 57 -13.29 -0.79 5.59
N GLY A 58 -13.88 -1.10 4.45
CA GLY A 58 -15.33 -1.17 4.25
C GLY A 58 -15.83 -0.34 3.10
N GLN A 59 -17.11 -0.02 3.13
CA GLN A 59 -17.76 0.78 2.11
C GLN A 59 -17.46 2.26 2.32
N VAL A 60 -17.05 2.93 1.25
CA VAL A 60 -16.85 4.39 1.23
C VAL A 60 -18.22 5.04 1.13
N PRO A 61 -18.63 5.87 2.13
CA PRO A 61 -19.98 6.41 2.17
C PRO A 61 -20.22 7.56 1.21
N TYR A 62 -19.25 8.48 1.10
CA TYR A 62 -19.29 9.65 0.23
C TYR A 62 -17.93 9.90 -0.40
N LEU A 63 -17.93 10.38 -1.62
CA LEU A 63 -16.70 10.71 -2.35
C LEU A 63 -16.94 11.99 -3.17
N PHE A 64 -16.00 12.91 -3.09
CA PHE A 64 -16.01 14.13 -3.90
C PHE A 64 -15.11 13.99 -5.11
N ASP A 65 -15.01 15.06 -5.91
CA ASP A 65 -14.23 15.05 -7.14
C ASP A 65 -12.77 14.61 -6.93
N HIS A 66 -12.15 14.18 -8.00
CA HIS A 66 -10.75 13.76 -7.96
C HIS A 66 -9.81 14.96 -8.18
N PHE A 67 -8.83 15.10 -7.32
CA PHE A 67 -7.81 16.14 -7.38
C PHE A 67 -6.54 15.74 -8.15
N ALA A 68 -6.32 14.43 -8.36
CA ALA A 68 -5.16 13.95 -9.11
C ALA A 68 -5.44 12.65 -9.87
N VAL A 69 -4.69 12.42 -10.97
CA VAL A 69 -4.80 11.24 -11.81
C VAL A 69 -3.41 10.67 -12.09
N GLU A 70 -3.18 9.42 -11.70
CA GLU A 70 -1.99 8.70 -12.08
C GLU A 70 -2.22 7.93 -13.38
N GLN A 71 -1.35 8.15 -14.36
CA GLN A 71 -1.40 7.47 -15.65
C GLN A 71 -0.12 6.68 -15.89
N THR A 72 -0.27 5.50 -16.48
CA THR A 72 0.85 4.64 -16.85
C THR A 72 0.82 4.31 -18.33
N ARG A 73 2.01 4.13 -18.92
CA ARG A 73 2.18 3.58 -20.26
C ARG A 73 3.31 2.55 -20.25
N THR A 74 3.23 1.57 -21.14
CA THR A 74 4.28 0.58 -21.33
C THR A 74 5.04 0.88 -22.61
N GLU A 75 6.36 0.98 -22.52
CA GLU A 75 7.28 1.10 -23.64
C GLU A 75 7.98 -0.26 -23.85
N ASN A 76 7.75 -0.87 -24.99
CA ASN A 76 8.44 -2.11 -25.36
C ASN A 76 9.73 -1.78 -26.13
N LYS A 77 10.87 -1.89 -25.45
CA LYS A 77 12.19 -1.57 -26.02
C LYS A 77 12.60 -2.49 -27.17
N SER A 78 12.00 -3.71 -27.31
CA SER A 78 12.38 -4.66 -28.35
C SER A 78 11.80 -4.32 -29.73
N ASN A 79 10.65 -3.65 -29.79
CA ASN A 79 9.96 -3.30 -31.02
C ASN A 79 9.59 -1.81 -31.12
N ASN A 80 10.12 -0.96 -30.23
CA ASN A 80 9.83 0.47 -30.14
C ASN A 80 8.32 0.81 -30.10
N SER A 81 7.47 -0.11 -29.63
CA SER A 81 6.05 0.18 -29.48
C SER A 81 5.76 0.80 -28.11
N VAL A 82 4.88 1.80 -28.12
CA VAL A 82 4.42 2.50 -26.91
C VAL A 82 2.91 2.33 -26.82
N THR A 83 2.42 1.87 -25.67
CA THR A 83 0.97 1.79 -25.44
C THR A 83 0.40 3.18 -25.19
N PRO A 84 -0.90 3.43 -25.47
CA PRO A 84 -1.59 4.62 -25.01
C PRO A 84 -1.51 4.77 -23.47
N TRP A 85 -1.58 6.00 -23.00
CA TRP A 85 -1.72 6.28 -21.57
C TRP A 85 -2.99 5.64 -21.02
N LYS A 86 -2.88 4.98 -19.90
CA LYS A 86 -4.02 4.38 -19.16
C LYS A 86 -4.01 4.92 -17.75
N THR A 87 -5.19 5.35 -17.28
CA THR A 87 -5.37 5.71 -15.89
C THR A 87 -5.16 4.46 -15.03
N SER A 88 -4.18 4.51 -14.15
CA SER A 88 -3.87 3.45 -13.19
C SER A 88 -4.58 3.69 -11.86
N ARG A 89 -4.73 4.98 -11.50
CA ARG A 89 -5.33 5.38 -10.23
C ARG A 89 -5.88 6.79 -10.34
N ARG A 90 -6.91 7.10 -9.53
CA ARG A 90 -7.37 8.46 -9.26
C ARG A 90 -7.42 8.71 -7.76
N TYR A 91 -7.25 9.96 -7.40
CA TYR A 91 -7.19 10.42 -6.03
C TYR A 91 -8.36 11.37 -5.78
N TYR A 92 -9.27 10.95 -4.93
CA TYR A 92 -10.52 11.62 -4.62
C TYR A 92 -10.47 12.29 -3.26
N VAL A 93 -11.34 13.28 -3.04
CA VAL A 93 -11.54 13.94 -1.75
C VAL A 93 -12.65 13.23 -0.99
N MET A 94 -12.46 13.00 0.31
CA MET A 94 -13.46 12.41 1.20
C MET A 94 -13.52 13.19 2.52
N PRO A 95 -14.72 13.49 3.05
CA PRO A 95 -14.88 14.07 4.39
C PRO A 95 -14.52 13.03 5.47
N CYS A 96 -13.86 13.48 6.53
CA CYS A 96 -13.42 12.64 7.65
C CYS A 96 -13.46 13.44 8.95
N GLY A 97 -14.59 13.39 9.67
CA GLY A 97 -14.84 14.25 10.81
C GLY A 97 -14.82 15.73 10.44
N GLU A 98 -13.95 16.48 11.12
CA GLU A 98 -13.78 17.93 10.88
C GLU A 98 -12.74 18.26 9.79
N ARG A 99 -12.23 17.25 9.07
CA ARG A 99 -11.21 17.43 8.03
C ARG A 99 -11.56 16.67 6.76
N PHE A 100 -10.77 16.91 5.72
CA PHE A 100 -10.79 16.13 4.49
C PHE A 100 -9.55 15.25 4.37
N VAL A 101 -9.70 14.10 3.70
CA VAL A 101 -8.62 13.16 3.40
C VAL A 101 -8.68 12.76 1.94
N GLY A 102 -7.53 12.37 1.38
CA GLY A 102 -7.50 11.79 0.05
C GLY A 102 -7.84 10.29 0.10
N VAL A 103 -8.50 9.80 -0.95
CA VAL A 103 -8.76 8.38 -1.15
C VAL A 103 -8.24 7.96 -2.51
N SER A 104 -7.32 6.99 -2.56
CA SER A 104 -6.80 6.49 -3.82
C SER A 104 -7.60 5.29 -4.31
N VAL A 105 -8.14 5.38 -5.52
CA VAL A 105 -8.93 4.33 -6.16
C VAL A 105 -8.22 3.80 -7.40
N GLY A 106 -7.98 2.49 -7.44
CA GLY A 106 -7.34 1.81 -8.56
C GLY A 106 -8.28 1.64 -9.76
N SER A 107 -7.68 1.38 -10.93
CA SER A 107 -8.37 1.32 -12.23
C SER A 107 -9.57 0.36 -12.29
N SER A 108 -9.58 -0.70 -11.48
CA SER A 108 -10.70 -1.67 -11.43
C SER A 108 -11.99 -1.12 -10.83
N SER A 109 -11.90 -0.07 -10.02
CA SER A 109 -13.03 0.47 -9.26
C SER A 109 -13.36 1.92 -9.63
N LEU A 110 -12.70 2.47 -10.68
CA LEU A 110 -12.90 3.87 -11.08
C LEU A 110 -14.35 4.17 -11.49
N SER A 111 -15.01 3.26 -12.22
CA SER A 111 -16.40 3.48 -12.62
C SER A 111 -17.36 3.55 -11.45
N VAL A 112 -17.12 2.74 -10.40
CA VAL A 112 -17.94 2.76 -9.18
C VAL A 112 -17.64 4.02 -8.37
N ALA A 113 -16.38 4.46 -8.35
CA ALA A 113 -16.00 5.70 -7.67
C ALA A 113 -16.63 6.93 -8.35
N GLU A 114 -16.64 6.98 -9.68
CA GLU A 114 -17.31 8.06 -10.44
C GLU A 114 -18.82 8.09 -10.18
N ASP A 115 -19.46 6.93 -10.18
CA ASP A 115 -20.88 6.80 -9.85
C ASP A 115 -21.17 7.26 -8.41
N LEU A 116 -20.27 6.92 -7.45
CA LEU A 116 -20.39 7.39 -6.08
C LEU A 116 -20.25 8.92 -5.96
N VAL A 117 -19.31 9.53 -6.71
CA VAL A 117 -19.16 11.00 -6.77
C VAL A 117 -20.44 11.66 -7.26
N ASP A 118 -20.98 11.18 -8.40
CA ASP A 118 -22.23 11.72 -8.98
C ASP A 118 -23.39 11.61 -7.99
N GLN A 119 -23.52 10.45 -7.30
CA GLN A 119 -24.55 10.23 -6.29
C GLN A 119 -24.34 11.09 -5.04
N THR A 120 -23.10 11.33 -4.61
CA THR A 120 -22.77 12.22 -3.50
C THR A 120 -23.23 13.66 -3.78
N TRP A 121 -22.95 14.18 -4.97
CA TRP A 121 -23.42 15.49 -5.39
C TRP A 121 -24.94 15.55 -5.53
N GLY A 122 -25.54 14.48 -6.02
CA GLY A 122 -26.99 14.33 -6.05
C GLY A 122 -27.62 14.41 -4.67
N PHE A 123 -27.06 13.70 -3.69
CA PHE A 123 -27.49 13.72 -2.28
C PHE A 123 -27.38 15.10 -1.65
N LEU A 124 -26.25 15.79 -1.83
CA LEU A 124 -26.06 17.16 -1.32
C LEU A 124 -27.04 18.17 -1.94
N SER A 125 -27.52 17.87 -3.14
CA SER A 125 -28.56 18.68 -3.82
C SER A 125 -29.99 18.32 -3.38
N GLY A 126 -30.15 17.48 -2.37
CA GLY A 126 -31.46 17.07 -1.82
C GLY A 126 -32.02 15.78 -2.43
N GLY A 127 -31.19 14.99 -3.10
CA GLY A 127 -31.52 13.66 -3.63
C GLY A 127 -31.48 12.55 -2.57
N ALA A 128 -31.54 11.30 -3.01
CA ALA A 128 -31.46 10.12 -2.16
C ALA A 128 -30.03 9.84 -1.73
N ASP A 129 -29.86 9.08 -0.64
CA ASP A 129 -28.55 8.58 -0.20
C ASP A 129 -27.84 7.79 -1.32
N PRO A 130 -26.52 7.87 -1.42
CA PRO A 130 -25.74 7.07 -2.37
C PRO A 130 -25.96 5.58 -2.17
N THR A 131 -26.08 4.85 -3.28
CA THR A 131 -26.25 3.39 -3.32
C THR A 131 -25.08 2.68 -4.01
N ALA A 132 -24.12 3.43 -4.56
CA ALA A 132 -22.91 2.86 -5.16
C ALA A 132 -22.06 2.19 -4.08
N GLU A 133 -21.70 0.91 -4.31
CA GLU A 133 -20.95 0.09 -3.36
C GLU A 133 -19.46 0.11 -3.71
N LEU A 134 -18.73 1.12 -3.22
CA LEU A 134 -17.27 1.20 -3.33
C LEU A 134 -16.65 0.63 -2.05
N GLU A 135 -16.25 -0.64 -2.09
CA GLU A 135 -15.51 -1.27 -0.99
C GLU A 135 -14.00 -1.09 -1.18
N LEU A 136 -13.34 -0.57 -0.16
CA LEU A 136 -11.89 -0.41 -0.14
C LEU A 136 -11.29 -0.99 1.14
N ASP A 137 -10.05 -1.43 0.99
CA ASP A 137 -9.19 -1.88 2.08
C ASP A 137 -7.91 -1.04 2.00
N CYS A 138 -7.71 -0.13 2.97
CA CYS A 138 -6.78 0.97 2.86
C CYS A 138 -5.79 1.02 4.02
N ARG A 139 -4.57 1.43 3.69
CA ARG A 139 -3.60 1.95 4.63
C ARG A 139 -3.65 3.48 4.60
N VAL A 140 -3.68 4.10 5.77
CA VAL A 140 -3.53 5.55 5.88
C VAL A 140 -2.05 5.93 5.85
N VAL A 141 -1.71 6.88 5.00
CA VAL A 141 -0.36 7.46 4.87
C VAL A 141 -0.44 8.98 4.87
N GLU A 142 0.66 9.65 5.21
CA GLU A 142 0.78 11.07 4.90
C GLU A 142 0.97 11.25 3.40
N MET A 143 0.36 12.27 2.81
CA MET A 143 0.56 12.60 1.41
C MET A 143 2.01 13.02 1.19
N ASP A 144 2.59 12.61 0.06
CA ASP A 144 3.83 13.23 -0.40
C ASP A 144 3.58 14.69 -0.83
N GLU A 145 4.67 15.45 -1.00
CA GLU A 145 4.59 16.89 -1.22
C GLU A 145 3.82 17.25 -2.50
N GLU A 146 3.97 16.46 -3.57
CA GLU A 146 3.31 16.70 -4.85
C GLU A 146 1.79 16.48 -4.75
N LEU A 147 1.37 15.38 -4.15
CA LEU A 147 -0.06 15.10 -3.92
C LEU A 147 -0.68 16.06 -2.90
N ALA A 148 0.09 16.44 -1.86
CA ALA A 148 -0.37 17.39 -0.86
C ALA A 148 -0.60 18.79 -1.46
N GLU A 149 0.23 19.21 -2.41
CA GLU A 149 0.04 20.48 -3.12
C GLU A 149 -1.23 20.44 -3.98
N MET A 150 -1.41 19.39 -4.81
CA MET A 150 -2.62 19.22 -5.61
C MET A 150 -3.89 19.17 -4.75
N PHE A 151 -3.82 18.51 -3.59
CA PHE A 151 -4.93 18.42 -2.66
C PHE A 151 -5.28 19.77 -2.02
N ARG A 152 -4.27 20.57 -1.64
CA ARG A 152 -4.50 21.95 -1.15
C ARG A 152 -5.13 22.83 -2.20
N ASP A 153 -4.65 22.74 -3.44
CA ASP A 153 -5.20 23.53 -4.56
C ASP A 153 -6.67 23.15 -4.80
N GLU A 154 -6.99 21.86 -4.78
CA GLU A 154 -8.38 21.39 -4.89
C GLU A 154 -9.27 21.96 -3.77
N LEU A 155 -8.80 21.90 -2.51
CA LEU A 155 -9.55 22.42 -1.37
C LEU A 155 -9.78 23.94 -1.46
N ARG A 156 -8.80 24.71 -1.99
CA ARG A 156 -8.95 26.15 -2.19
C ARG A 156 -9.88 26.49 -3.34
N ASP A 157 -9.66 25.86 -4.49
CA ASP A 157 -10.28 26.27 -5.74
C ASP A 157 -11.73 25.81 -5.87
N TYR A 158 -12.07 24.67 -5.29
CA TYR A 158 -13.39 24.05 -5.44
C TYR A 158 -14.20 23.98 -4.15
N TYR A 159 -13.55 24.04 -2.97
CA TYR A 159 -14.25 23.97 -1.67
C TYR A 159 -14.11 25.26 -0.84
N ASP A 160 -13.51 26.30 -1.40
CA ASP A 160 -13.34 27.64 -0.78
C ASP A 160 -12.61 27.64 0.58
N PHE A 161 -11.74 26.64 0.83
CA PHE A 161 -10.95 26.60 2.06
C PHE A 161 -9.83 27.64 2.03
N THR A 162 -9.63 28.29 3.16
CA THR A 162 -8.48 29.17 3.38
C THR A 162 -7.24 28.36 3.74
N ASP A 163 -6.04 28.91 3.54
CA ASP A 163 -4.79 28.26 3.94
C ASP A 163 -4.76 27.93 5.43
N GLN A 164 -5.34 28.79 6.28
CA GLN A 164 -5.42 28.57 7.72
C GLN A 164 -6.29 27.36 8.06
N GLU A 165 -7.44 27.20 7.43
CA GLU A 165 -8.33 26.05 7.64
C GLU A 165 -7.67 24.74 7.19
N ILE A 166 -6.88 24.78 6.10
CA ILE A 166 -6.12 23.62 5.63
C ILE A 166 -4.98 23.28 6.62
N GLU A 167 -4.27 24.28 7.16
CA GLU A 167 -3.25 24.07 8.19
C GLU A 167 -3.84 23.50 9.48
N ASP A 168 -5.01 23.97 9.89
CA ASP A 168 -5.72 23.52 11.08
C ASP A 168 -6.20 22.04 10.98
N MET A 169 -6.35 21.49 9.77
CA MET A 169 -6.61 20.05 9.55
C MET A 169 -5.43 19.17 9.98
N GLY A 170 -4.24 19.76 10.16
CA GLY A 170 -3.03 19.02 10.49
C GLY A 170 -2.41 18.29 9.28
N PRO A 171 -1.72 17.13 9.48
CA PRO A 171 -1.10 16.42 8.38
C PRO A 171 -2.14 15.94 7.37
N LEU A 172 -1.89 16.20 6.09
CA LEU A 172 -2.75 15.76 5.00
C LEU A 172 -2.59 14.26 4.79
N LEU A 173 -3.69 13.53 4.95
CA LEU A 173 -3.71 12.08 4.94
C LEU A 173 -4.33 11.54 3.66
N MET A 174 -3.79 10.40 3.22
CA MET A 174 -4.27 9.62 2.09
C MET A 174 -4.64 8.21 2.55
N MET A 175 -5.83 7.75 2.21
CA MET A 175 -6.25 6.36 2.31
C MET A 175 -5.86 5.63 1.04
N GLU A 176 -4.74 4.91 1.07
CA GLU A 176 -4.26 4.14 -0.07
C GLU A 176 -4.88 2.75 -0.10
N GLY A 177 -5.61 2.43 -1.17
CA GLY A 177 -6.13 1.09 -1.42
C GLY A 177 -5.00 0.06 -1.51
N ARG A 178 -5.09 -1.00 -0.70
CA ARG A 178 -4.09 -2.07 -0.59
C ARG A 178 -4.73 -3.45 -0.63
N ALA A 179 -4.13 -4.36 -1.38
CA ALA A 179 -4.54 -5.76 -1.37
C ALA A 179 -3.89 -6.51 -0.19
N PHE A 180 -4.30 -6.25 1.04
CA PHE A 180 -3.68 -6.81 2.24
C PHE A 180 -3.64 -8.34 2.26
N THR A 181 -4.63 -9.02 1.70
CA THR A 181 -4.58 -10.49 1.55
C THR A 181 -3.37 -10.93 0.73
N THR A 182 -3.11 -10.27 -0.38
CA THR A 182 -1.94 -10.54 -1.23
C THR A 182 -0.63 -10.24 -0.49
N ILE A 183 -0.58 -9.14 0.25
CA ILE A 183 0.59 -8.73 1.04
C ILE A 183 0.91 -9.76 2.13
N ARG A 184 -0.10 -10.25 2.85
CA ARG A 184 0.07 -11.34 3.85
C ARG A 184 0.64 -12.62 3.22
N VAL A 185 0.17 -12.99 2.03
CA VAL A 185 0.70 -14.15 1.29
C VAL A 185 2.16 -13.93 0.91
N PHE A 186 2.53 -12.76 0.37
CA PHE A 186 3.93 -12.44 0.04
C PHE A 186 4.84 -12.47 1.26
N SER A 187 4.38 -11.94 2.39
CA SER A 187 5.12 -12.00 3.66
C SER A 187 5.32 -13.43 4.13
N GLY A 188 4.29 -14.27 4.05
CA GLY A 188 4.38 -15.68 4.37
C GLY A 188 5.37 -16.45 3.47
N VAL A 189 5.34 -16.19 2.17
CA VAL A 189 6.28 -16.75 1.19
C VAL A 189 7.71 -16.27 1.48
N GLY A 190 7.89 -14.97 1.76
CA GLY A 190 9.19 -14.40 2.13
C GLY A 190 9.78 -15.07 3.37
N LEU A 191 8.99 -15.26 4.42
CA LEU A 191 9.40 -15.96 5.63
C LEU A 191 9.78 -17.42 5.32
N GLY A 192 8.99 -18.12 4.50
CA GLY A 192 9.28 -19.48 4.05
C GLY A 192 10.64 -19.57 3.35
N PHE A 193 10.97 -18.63 2.45
CA PHE A 193 12.27 -18.59 1.78
C PHE A 193 13.43 -18.33 2.74
N VAL A 194 13.27 -17.45 3.73
CA VAL A 194 14.29 -17.22 4.76
C VAL A 194 14.55 -18.53 5.54
N VAL A 195 13.50 -19.18 6.02
CA VAL A 195 13.61 -20.43 6.79
C VAL A 195 14.28 -21.53 5.96
N LEU A 196 13.84 -21.75 4.72
CA LEU A 196 14.44 -22.75 3.81
C LEU A 196 15.90 -22.43 3.52
N GLY A 197 16.22 -21.15 3.25
CA GLY A 197 17.59 -20.69 3.04
C GLY A 197 18.48 -21.00 4.24
N LEU A 198 18.01 -20.72 5.45
CA LEU A 198 18.73 -21.04 6.69
C LEU A 198 18.91 -22.54 6.89
N ILE A 199 17.90 -23.37 6.64
CA ILE A 199 18.00 -24.84 6.72
C ILE A 199 19.08 -25.36 5.75
N VAL A 200 19.10 -24.87 4.50
CA VAL A 200 20.12 -25.27 3.51
C VAL A 200 21.52 -24.85 3.95
N LEU A 201 21.69 -23.66 4.50
CA LEU A 201 22.95 -23.16 5.04
C LEU A 201 23.44 -24.02 6.21
N VAL A 202 22.59 -24.30 7.19
CA VAL A 202 22.94 -25.10 8.36
C VAL A 202 23.29 -26.54 7.97
N ARG A 203 22.48 -27.17 7.10
CA ARG A 203 22.78 -28.53 6.62
C ARG A 203 24.11 -28.64 5.91
N ARG A 204 24.45 -27.66 5.11
CA ARG A 204 25.76 -27.62 4.43
C ARG A 204 26.89 -27.39 5.42
N TRP A 205 26.72 -26.48 6.37
CA TRP A 205 27.68 -26.22 7.45
C TRP A 205 28.00 -27.47 8.24
N THR A 206 26.99 -28.23 8.69
CA THR A 206 27.15 -29.44 9.47
C THR A 206 27.84 -30.57 8.68
N LYS A 207 27.54 -30.71 7.37
CA LYS A 207 28.23 -31.69 6.50
C LYS A 207 29.71 -31.38 6.36
N VAL A 208 30.04 -30.11 6.09
CA VAL A 208 31.43 -29.69 5.92
C VAL A 208 32.23 -29.82 7.22
N SER A 209 31.63 -29.46 8.37
CA SER A 209 32.27 -29.62 9.68
C SER A 209 32.60 -31.05 10.01
N LYS A 210 31.72 -32.01 9.73
CA LYS A 210 31.97 -33.44 9.92
C LYS A 210 33.14 -33.98 9.08
N VAL A 211 33.22 -33.54 7.82
CA VAL A 211 34.34 -33.94 6.92
C VAL A 211 35.69 -33.41 7.45
N TYR A 212 35.72 -32.20 8.00
CA TYR A 212 36.95 -31.63 8.58
C TYR A 212 37.38 -32.38 9.84
N GLN A 213 36.46 -32.75 10.72
CA GLN A 213 36.78 -33.52 11.93
C GLN A 213 37.34 -34.92 11.54
N GLN A 214 36.68 -35.60 10.61
CA GLN A 214 37.12 -36.93 10.16
C GLN A 214 38.52 -36.90 9.51
N ASN A 215 38.91 -35.84 8.84
CA ASN A 215 40.25 -35.66 8.28
C ASN A 215 41.32 -35.35 9.33
N GLN A 216 40.95 -34.72 10.46
CA GLN A 216 41.88 -34.49 11.57
C GLN A 216 42.13 -35.74 12.40
N ASP A 217 41.12 -36.60 12.54
CA ASP A 217 41.24 -37.87 13.30
C ASP A 217 42.07 -38.92 12.53
N MET A 218 42.36 -38.71 11.24
CA MET A 218 43.17 -39.60 10.38
C MET A 218 44.65 -39.15 10.25
N MET A 219 45.05 -38.05 10.85
CA MET A 219 46.45 -37.56 10.88
C MET A 219 47.08 -37.84 12.24
#